data_895042ded44969c839e4a9f1a29b92d0
#
_entry.id   895042ded44969c839e4a9f1a29b92d0
#
_cell.length_a   1.000
_cell.length_b   1.000
_cell.length_c   1.000
_cell.angle_alpha   90.00
_cell.angle_beta   90.00
_cell.angle_gamma   90.00
#
_symmetry.space_group_name_H-M   'P 1'
#
loop_
_entity.id
_entity.type
_entity.pdbx_description
1 polymer ?
#
loop_
_entity_poly.entity_id
_entity_poly.type
_entity_poly.pdbx_seq_one_letter_code
_entity_poly.pdbx_strand_id
1 'polypeptide(L)'
;MPHVVVRINSPRSPDEVLAYMADFSHAPEWDPSVVSARRRDEGPLRVTSSFDLVVRSAGRSLPLTYEITELNAQRITLIARTATLTSIDTLSVAPSDGGTLFSYDARLKLTGVWRIFNPLLAVMFRSLAANAEAGIRRSLA
;
A
#
# COMPACT_ATOMS: atom_id res chain seq x y z
N MET A 1 2.89 -16.27 5.61
CA MET A 1 2.24 -15.05 5.18
C MET A 1 3.21 -14.22 4.34
N PRO A 2 2.92 -13.98 3.07
CA PRO A 2 3.80 -13.15 2.25
C PRO A 2 3.96 -11.75 2.85
N HIS A 3 5.19 -11.30 2.93
CA HIS A 3 5.55 -10.06 3.61
C HIS A 3 6.71 -9.40 2.86
N VAL A 4 6.54 -8.15 2.49
CA VAL A 4 7.56 -7.35 1.82
C VAL A 4 7.71 -6.02 2.54
N VAL A 5 8.95 -5.58 2.75
CA VAL A 5 9.26 -4.26 3.29
C VAL A 5 10.09 -3.53 2.27
N VAL A 6 9.64 -2.33 1.91
CA VAL A 6 10.35 -1.44 0.99
C VAL A 6 10.78 -0.20 1.78
N ARG A 7 12.04 0.21 1.62
CA ARG A 7 12.56 1.44 2.24
C ARG A 7 13.13 2.34 1.17
N ILE A 8 12.70 3.59 1.18
CA ILE A 8 13.07 4.57 0.16
C ILE A 8 13.45 5.88 0.84
N ASN A 9 14.58 6.46 0.41
CA ASN A 9 14.98 7.80 0.81
C ASN A 9 14.35 8.80 -0.15
N SER A 10 13.74 9.85 0.40
CA SER A 10 13.13 10.94 -0.37
C SER A 10 13.71 12.28 0.08
N PRO A 11 13.94 13.22 -0.84
CA PRO A 11 14.34 14.59 -0.47
C PRO A 11 13.20 15.42 0.12
N ARG A 12 11.95 14.92 0.03
CA ARG A 12 10.78 15.63 0.54
C ARG A 12 10.66 15.49 2.04
N SER A 13 9.91 16.39 2.67
CA SER A 13 9.69 16.34 4.13
C SER A 13 8.84 15.12 4.53
N PRO A 14 8.96 14.65 5.79
CA PRO A 14 8.13 13.55 6.27
C PRO A 14 6.63 13.82 6.11
N ASP A 15 6.18 15.04 6.37
CA ASP A 15 4.77 15.39 6.23
C ASP A 15 4.29 15.28 4.79
N GLU A 16 5.09 15.76 3.84
CA GLU A 16 4.75 15.66 2.41
C GLU A 16 4.70 14.21 1.94
N VAL A 17 5.68 13.40 2.35
CA VAL A 17 5.76 11.99 1.96
C VAL A 17 4.55 11.23 2.49
N LEU A 18 4.24 11.40 3.78
CA LEU A 18 3.13 10.69 4.39
C LEU A 18 1.78 11.14 3.81
N ALA A 19 1.59 12.45 3.62
CA ALA A 19 0.35 12.98 3.05
C ALA A 19 0.09 12.42 1.65
N TYR A 20 1.13 12.31 0.83
CA TYR A 20 1.00 11.77 -0.51
C TYR A 20 0.72 10.26 -0.50
N MET A 21 1.51 9.51 0.26
CA MET A 21 1.42 8.04 0.28
C MET A 21 0.20 7.53 1.05
N ALA A 22 -0.26 8.26 2.06
CA ALA A 22 -1.42 7.88 2.86
C ALA A 22 -2.74 7.94 2.06
N ASP A 23 -2.80 8.80 1.07
CA ASP A 23 -3.97 8.92 0.20
C ASP A 23 -3.88 7.87 -0.93
N PHE A 24 -4.54 6.74 -0.74
CA PHE A 24 -4.52 5.64 -1.71
C PHE A 24 -5.26 5.96 -3.02
N SER A 25 -5.89 7.12 -3.14
CA SER A 25 -6.38 7.56 -4.45
C SER A 25 -5.21 7.86 -5.40
N HIS A 26 -4.00 8.06 -4.86
CA HIS A 26 -2.78 8.22 -5.65
C HIS A 26 -2.15 6.88 -6.09
N ALA A 27 -2.63 5.76 -5.59
CA ALA A 27 -1.99 4.46 -5.82
C ALA A 27 -1.71 4.13 -7.30
N PRO A 28 -2.57 4.47 -8.26
CA PRO A 28 -2.25 4.24 -9.68
C PRO A 28 -0.99 4.95 -10.17
N GLU A 29 -0.55 6.01 -9.48
CA GLU A 29 0.63 6.77 -9.87
C GLU A 29 1.93 6.05 -9.53
N TRP A 30 1.93 5.22 -8.47
CA TRP A 30 3.13 4.53 -8.03
C TRP A 30 3.05 3.00 -8.10
N ASP A 31 1.86 2.43 -8.25
CA ASP A 31 1.68 0.98 -8.37
C ASP A 31 1.04 0.64 -9.71
N PRO A 32 1.83 0.06 -10.66
CA PRO A 32 1.29 -0.29 -11.98
C PRO A 32 0.19 -1.34 -11.94
N SER A 33 0.09 -2.13 -10.88
CA SER A 33 -0.97 -3.14 -10.75
C SER A 33 -2.33 -2.53 -10.36
N VAL A 34 -2.34 -1.30 -9.86
CA VAL A 34 -3.57 -0.60 -9.49
C VAL A 34 -4.12 0.11 -10.73
N VAL A 35 -5.25 -0.38 -11.23
CA VAL A 35 -5.90 0.17 -12.44
C VAL A 35 -6.69 1.42 -12.11
N SER A 36 -7.36 1.44 -10.95
CA SER A 36 -8.12 2.60 -10.50
C SER A 36 -8.16 2.66 -8.99
N ALA A 37 -8.31 3.87 -8.46
CA ALA A 37 -8.44 4.11 -7.04
C ALA A 37 -9.37 5.29 -6.81
N ARG A 38 -10.30 5.13 -5.88
CA ARG A 38 -11.28 6.15 -5.55
C ARG A 38 -11.46 6.24 -4.03
N ARG A 39 -11.34 7.45 -3.49
CA ARG A 39 -11.63 7.71 -2.08
C ARG A 39 -13.14 7.80 -1.88
N ARG A 40 -13.64 7.18 -0.81
CA ARG A 40 -15.08 7.15 -0.49
C ARG A 40 -15.57 8.37 0.30
N ASP A 41 -14.67 9.01 1.05
CA ASP A 41 -15.02 10.13 1.92
C ASP A 41 -14.31 11.42 1.47
N GLU A 42 -14.60 12.52 2.16
CA GLU A 42 -14.04 13.83 1.88
C GLU A 42 -13.41 14.42 3.14
N GLY A 43 -12.64 15.50 2.94
CA GLY A 43 -11.96 16.20 4.03
C GLY A 43 -10.63 15.57 4.40
N PRO A 44 -10.06 15.94 5.56
CA PRO A 44 -8.79 15.35 6.01
C PRO A 44 -8.91 13.84 6.18
N LEU A 45 -7.82 13.13 5.89
CA LEU A 45 -7.76 11.70 6.14
C LEU A 45 -7.91 11.41 7.63
N ARG A 46 -8.60 10.34 7.95
CA ARG A 46 -8.86 9.91 9.33
C ARG A 46 -8.98 8.39 9.42
N VAL A 47 -8.92 7.85 10.62
CA VAL A 47 -9.34 6.46 10.85
C VAL A 47 -10.77 6.31 10.34
N THR A 48 -11.03 5.25 9.63
CA THR A 48 -12.26 4.92 8.87
C THR A 48 -12.31 5.49 7.45
N SER A 49 -11.44 6.40 7.05
CA SER A 49 -11.33 6.80 5.63
C SER A 49 -11.08 5.56 4.78
N SER A 50 -11.77 5.46 3.66
CA SER A 50 -11.77 4.26 2.82
C SER A 50 -11.52 4.58 1.35
N PHE A 51 -10.89 3.61 0.67
CA PHE A 51 -10.51 3.74 -0.74
C PHE A 51 -10.89 2.46 -1.48
N ASP A 52 -11.61 2.61 -2.61
CA ASP A 52 -11.89 1.49 -3.50
C ASP A 52 -10.82 1.41 -4.57
N LEU A 53 -10.06 0.33 -4.56
CA LEU A 53 -9.02 0.05 -5.53
C LEU A 53 -9.44 -1.13 -6.41
N VAL A 54 -9.05 -1.07 -7.68
CA VAL A 54 -9.09 -2.23 -8.58
C VAL A 54 -7.65 -2.59 -8.91
N VAL A 55 -7.24 -3.77 -8.49
CA VAL A 55 -5.89 -4.30 -8.70
C VAL A 55 -5.94 -5.36 -9.78
N ARG A 56 -5.00 -5.31 -10.72
CA ARG A 56 -4.92 -6.28 -11.80
C ARG A 56 -3.69 -7.16 -11.63
N SER A 57 -3.93 -8.47 -11.62
CA SER A 57 -2.86 -9.46 -11.50
C SER A 57 -3.23 -10.72 -12.26
N ALA A 58 -2.29 -11.26 -13.02
CA ALA A 58 -2.46 -12.48 -13.79
C ALA A 58 -3.69 -12.44 -14.71
N GLY A 59 -3.94 -11.28 -15.34
CA GLY A 59 -5.06 -11.09 -16.27
C GLY A 59 -6.42 -10.94 -15.60
N ARG A 60 -6.47 -10.90 -14.27
CA ARG A 60 -7.72 -10.75 -13.50
C ARG A 60 -7.73 -9.43 -12.76
N SER A 61 -8.92 -8.85 -12.63
CA SER A 61 -9.14 -7.64 -11.84
C SER A 61 -9.76 -8.03 -10.51
N LEU A 62 -9.20 -7.47 -9.42
CA LEU A 62 -9.66 -7.72 -8.06
C LEU A 62 -10.01 -6.40 -7.39
N PRO A 63 -11.29 -6.20 -7.01
CA PRO A 63 -11.66 -5.03 -6.22
C PRO A 63 -11.23 -5.21 -4.77
N LEU A 64 -10.60 -4.19 -4.22
CA LEU A 64 -10.18 -4.15 -2.83
C LEU A 64 -10.61 -2.84 -2.21
N THR A 65 -11.24 -2.88 -1.05
CA THR A 65 -11.54 -1.68 -0.28
C THR A 65 -10.59 -1.61 0.90
N TYR A 66 -9.72 -0.60 0.90
CA TYR A 66 -8.80 -0.32 2.00
C TYR A 66 -9.42 0.66 2.97
N GLU A 67 -9.31 0.37 4.27
CA GLU A 67 -9.75 1.25 5.33
C GLU A 67 -8.55 1.64 6.20
N ILE A 68 -8.45 2.92 6.54
CA ILE A 68 -7.45 3.38 7.50
C ILE A 68 -7.87 2.92 8.88
N THR A 69 -7.01 2.12 9.53
CA THR A 69 -7.25 1.59 10.88
C THR A 69 -6.36 2.24 11.92
N GLU A 70 -5.26 2.87 11.50
CA GLU A 70 -4.36 3.61 12.36
C GLU A 70 -3.83 4.82 11.59
N LEU A 71 -3.78 5.98 12.23
CA LEU A 71 -3.23 7.19 11.62
C LEU A 71 -2.64 8.11 12.68
N ASN A 72 -1.37 8.44 12.52
CA ASN A 72 -0.70 9.48 13.31
C ASN A 72 0.32 10.20 12.43
N ALA A 73 1.12 11.11 13.02
CA ALA A 73 2.05 11.94 12.25
C ALA A 73 3.18 11.16 11.57
N GLN A 74 3.42 9.91 11.97
CA GLN A 74 4.56 9.12 11.51
C GLN A 74 4.15 7.84 10.80
N ARG A 75 2.91 7.38 10.97
CA ARG A 75 2.49 6.07 10.48
C ARG A 75 1.02 6.01 10.14
N ILE A 76 0.73 5.24 9.11
CA ILE A 76 -0.64 4.90 8.74
C ILE A 76 -0.72 3.40 8.45
N THR A 77 -1.81 2.78 8.88
CA THR A 77 -2.12 1.39 8.54
C THR A 77 -3.44 1.34 7.78
N LEU A 78 -3.42 0.65 6.65
CA LEU A 78 -4.61 0.41 5.83
C LEU A 78 -4.82 -1.09 5.71
N ILE A 79 -6.06 -1.53 5.82
CA ILE A 79 -6.42 -2.94 5.72
C ILE A 79 -7.53 -3.13 4.71
N ALA A 80 -7.35 -4.12 3.83
CA ALA A 80 -8.40 -4.59 2.93
C ALA A 80 -8.68 -6.05 3.22
N ARG A 81 -9.96 -6.42 3.31
CA ARG A 81 -10.40 -7.80 3.53
C ARG A 81 -11.43 -8.19 2.51
N THR A 82 -11.23 -9.38 1.94
CA THR A 82 -12.24 -10.05 1.11
C THR A 82 -12.49 -11.44 1.70
N ALA A 83 -13.41 -12.18 1.10
CA ALA A 83 -13.69 -13.55 1.55
C ALA A 83 -12.46 -14.47 1.48
N THR A 84 -11.50 -14.17 0.59
CA THR A 84 -10.34 -15.05 0.33
C THR A 84 -9.01 -14.41 0.67
N LEU A 85 -8.97 -13.11 0.95
CA LEU A 85 -7.72 -12.35 1.04
C LEU A 85 -7.77 -11.27 2.12
N THR A 86 -6.66 -11.09 2.83
CA THR A 86 -6.43 -9.95 3.71
C THR A 86 -5.12 -9.29 3.30
N SER A 87 -5.15 -7.98 3.10
CA SER A 87 -3.98 -7.15 2.80
C SER A 87 -3.81 -6.12 3.92
N ILE A 88 -2.61 -6.07 4.50
CA ILE A 88 -2.28 -5.12 5.57
C ILE A 88 -1.08 -4.31 5.12
N ASP A 89 -1.27 -3.01 4.96
CA ASP A 89 -0.25 -2.09 4.51
C ASP A 89 0.05 -1.09 5.62
N THR A 90 1.29 -1.05 6.07
CA THR A 90 1.76 -0.08 7.06
C THR A 90 2.82 0.80 6.43
N LEU A 91 2.54 2.10 6.38
CA LEU A 91 3.42 3.11 5.83
C LEU A 91 3.93 3.98 6.97
N SER A 92 5.23 4.24 6.98
CA SER A 92 5.83 5.07 8.02
C SER A 92 6.90 5.98 7.45
N VAL A 93 7.11 7.11 8.13
CA VAL A 93 8.11 8.10 7.76
C VAL A 93 8.98 8.44 8.98
N ALA A 94 10.26 8.69 8.71
CA ALA A 94 11.21 9.16 9.71
C ALA A 94 12.13 10.20 9.07
N PRO A 95 12.53 11.27 9.79
CA PRO A 95 13.53 12.19 9.28
C PRO A 95 14.83 11.46 8.96
N SER A 96 15.46 11.85 7.85
CA SER A 96 16.74 11.29 7.41
C SER A 96 17.49 12.36 6.64
N ASP A 97 18.79 12.37 6.69
CA ASP A 97 19.73 13.34 6.11
C ASP A 97 19.14 14.25 5.00
N GLY A 98 18.54 15.38 5.40
CA GLY A 98 17.98 16.36 4.48
C GLY A 98 16.65 15.95 3.84
N GLY A 99 15.99 14.91 4.34
CA GLY A 99 14.72 14.45 3.80
C GLY A 99 14.04 13.43 4.68
N THR A 100 13.55 12.36 4.08
CA THR A 100 12.73 11.36 4.75
C THR A 100 13.15 9.96 4.38
N LEU A 101 13.19 9.06 5.37
CA LEU A 101 13.18 7.61 5.13
C LEU A 101 11.72 7.15 5.17
N PHE A 102 11.23 6.69 4.03
CA PHE A 102 9.89 6.12 3.90
C PHE A 102 9.97 4.60 3.94
N SER A 103 9.09 3.98 4.71
CA SER A 103 8.99 2.52 4.81
C SER A 103 7.58 2.08 4.46
N TYR A 104 7.47 1.06 3.61
CA TYR A 104 6.21 0.43 3.23
C TYR A 104 6.30 -1.04 3.60
N ASP A 105 5.50 -1.44 4.57
CA ASP A 105 5.40 -2.83 5.04
C ASP A 105 4.08 -3.40 4.50
N ALA A 106 4.18 -4.32 3.56
CA ALA A 106 3.01 -4.93 2.93
C ALA A 106 2.93 -6.41 3.31
N ARG A 107 1.80 -6.81 3.86
CA ARG A 107 1.50 -8.19 4.21
C ARG A 107 0.26 -8.63 3.49
N LEU A 108 0.33 -9.81 2.85
CA LEU A 108 -0.76 -10.35 2.08
C LEU A 108 -0.99 -11.78 2.49
N LYS A 109 -2.25 -12.15 2.71
CA LYS A 109 -2.60 -13.46 3.22
C LYS A 109 -3.89 -13.94 2.57
N LEU A 110 -3.85 -15.16 2.03
CA LEU A 110 -5.06 -15.87 1.63
C LEU A 110 -5.68 -16.51 2.88
N THR A 111 -7.00 -16.54 2.95
CA THR A 111 -7.76 -17.02 4.09
C THR A 111 -8.56 -18.27 3.74
N GLY A 112 -9.01 -19.01 4.77
CA GLY A 112 -9.80 -20.23 4.59
C GLY A 112 -9.02 -21.31 3.88
N VAL A 113 -9.68 -22.03 2.99
CA VAL A 113 -9.08 -23.12 2.19
C VAL A 113 -8.00 -22.62 1.24
N TRP A 114 -8.01 -21.33 0.91
CA TRP A 114 -7.05 -20.72 -0.01
C TRP A 114 -5.66 -20.56 0.59
N ARG A 115 -5.49 -20.74 1.90
CA ARG A 115 -4.19 -20.64 2.60
C ARG A 115 -3.12 -21.56 2.03
N ILE A 116 -3.52 -22.68 1.43
CA ILE A 116 -2.60 -23.63 0.81
C ILE A 116 -1.80 -22.98 -0.34
N PHE A 117 -2.31 -21.91 -0.94
CA PHE A 117 -1.64 -21.20 -2.03
C PHE A 117 -0.73 -20.04 -1.56
N ASN A 118 -0.57 -19.82 -0.25
CA ASN A 118 0.29 -18.74 0.26
C ASN A 118 1.73 -18.79 -0.27
N PRO A 119 2.40 -19.95 -0.40
CA PRO A 119 3.76 -19.99 -0.96
C PRO A 119 3.82 -19.52 -2.41
N LEU A 120 2.81 -19.87 -3.23
CA LEU A 120 2.73 -19.40 -4.61
C LEU A 120 2.47 -17.88 -4.66
N LEU A 121 1.59 -17.40 -3.79
CA LEU A 121 1.29 -15.99 -3.66
C LEU A 121 2.54 -15.18 -3.29
N ALA A 122 3.42 -15.74 -2.45
CA ALA A 122 4.67 -15.07 -2.08
C ALA A 122 5.56 -14.77 -3.28
N VAL A 123 5.65 -15.71 -4.23
CA VAL A 123 6.45 -15.52 -5.45
C VAL A 123 5.85 -14.41 -6.32
N MET A 124 4.54 -14.42 -6.53
CA MET A 124 3.85 -13.39 -7.31
C MET A 124 3.94 -12.03 -6.64
N PHE A 125 3.83 -11.99 -5.32
CA PHE A 125 3.84 -10.77 -4.54
C PHE A 125 5.17 -10.03 -4.63
N ARG A 126 6.29 -10.75 -4.67
CA ARG A 126 7.62 -10.15 -4.82
C ARG A 126 7.74 -9.36 -6.12
N SER A 127 7.20 -9.88 -7.21
CA SER A 127 7.22 -9.19 -8.50
C SER A 127 6.37 -7.92 -8.49
N LEU A 128 5.17 -8.01 -7.91
CA LEU A 128 4.28 -6.85 -7.78
C LEU A 128 4.93 -5.79 -6.89
N ALA A 129 5.56 -6.21 -5.79
CA ALA A 129 6.23 -5.30 -4.86
C ALA A 129 7.43 -4.59 -5.51
N ALA A 130 8.21 -5.28 -6.34
CA ALA A 130 9.33 -4.67 -7.06
C ALA A 130 8.86 -3.57 -8.01
N ASN A 131 7.75 -3.78 -8.70
CA ASN A 131 7.18 -2.79 -9.60
C ASN A 131 6.62 -1.58 -8.84
N ALA A 132 5.98 -1.82 -7.71
CA ALA A 132 5.49 -0.75 -6.84
C ALA A 132 6.65 0.04 -6.23
N GLU A 133 7.73 -0.64 -5.80
CA GLU A 133 8.91 0.04 -5.28
C GLU A 133 9.48 1.03 -6.28
N ALA A 134 9.64 0.61 -7.54
CA ALA A 134 10.15 1.49 -8.59
C ALA A 134 9.24 2.70 -8.80
N GLY A 135 7.93 2.51 -8.75
CA GLY A 135 6.95 3.58 -8.87
C GLY A 135 6.98 4.55 -7.70
N ILE A 136 7.07 4.04 -6.47
CA ILE A 136 7.17 4.87 -5.27
C ILE A 136 8.47 5.69 -5.30
N ARG A 137 9.58 5.06 -5.64
CA ARG A 137 10.88 5.73 -5.73
C ARG A 137 10.83 6.90 -6.71
N ARG A 138 10.17 6.71 -7.85
CA ARG A 138 9.97 7.75 -8.85
C ARG A 138 9.05 8.86 -8.34
N SER A 139 7.97 8.51 -7.66
CA SER A 139 6.97 9.48 -7.16
C SER A 139 7.48 10.31 -6.01
N LEU A 140 8.41 9.80 -5.21
CA LEU A 140 8.98 10.48 -4.06
C LEU A 140 10.33 11.16 -4.34
N ALA A 141 10.77 11.12 -5.56
CA ALA A 141 12.03 11.77 -5.96
C ALA A 141 11.98 13.29 -5.83
#